data_ac87af9d51dc60222922bbe321262298
#
_entry.id   ac87af9d51dc60222922bbe321262298
#
_cell.length_a   1.000
_cell.length_b   1.000
_cell.length_c   1.000
_cell.angle_alpha   90.00
_cell.angle_beta   90.00
_cell.angle_gamma   90.00
#
_symmetry.space_group_name_H-M   'P 1'
#
loop_
_entity.id
_entity.type
_entity.pdbx_description
1 polymer ?
#
loop_
_entity_poly.entity_id
_entity_poly.type
_entity_poly.pdbx_seq_one_letter_code
_entity_poly.pdbx_strand_id
1 'polypeptide(L)'
;ERPEEVTDMARSVKAEVVASTFDEPAERHVKVANMVLEKAKRMVECGHDVVILLDSITRLARAYNTVQPASGKVLSGGVDANALHKPKRFFGAARNIENGGSLTILATALTETGSKMDEVIFEEFKGTGNMELQLDRRLANKRIFPAVDVTLASTRRDDLLYSPAIANRIWVMRKFLADMTCIEAMELLQDRMRRWGTNDALLQNMDKDDM
;
A
#
# COMPACT_ATOMS: atom_id res chain seq x y z
N GLU A 1 -14.56 -6.51 5.26
CA GLU A 1 -14.75 -5.40 6.21
C GLU A 1 -16.15 -5.44 6.85
N ARG A 2 -16.49 -4.48 7.72
CA ARG A 2 -17.80 -4.43 8.38
C ARG A 2 -18.86 -3.90 7.42
N PRO A 3 -20.12 -4.38 7.50
CA PRO A 3 -21.19 -3.92 6.60
C PRO A 3 -21.42 -2.42 6.62
N GLU A 4 -21.33 -1.78 7.80
CA GLU A 4 -21.47 -0.32 7.94
C GLU A 4 -20.34 0.45 7.24
N GLU A 5 -19.11 -0.04 7.28
CA GLU A 5 -17.95 0.56 6.60
C GLU A 5 -18.10 0.48 5.08
N VAL A 6 -18.64 -0.63 4.59
CA VAL A 6 -18.97 -0.80 3.16
C VAL A 6 -20.02 0.21 2.71
N THR A 7 -21.06 0.40 3.51
CA THR A 7 -22.12 1.36 3.23
C THR A 7 -21.61 2.80 3.19
N ASP A 8 -20.76 3.16 4.16
CA ASP A 8 -20.13 4.48 4.24
C ASP A 8 -19.23 4.73 3.04
N MET A 9 -18.40 3.75 2.69
CA MET A 9 -17.54 3.83 1.51
C MET A 9 -18.36 4.05 0.24
N ALA A 10 -19.41 3.25 0.03
CA ALA A 10 -20.26 3.34 -1.15
C ALA A 10 -20.97 4.71 -1.29
N ARG A 11 -21.23 5.38 -0.17
CA ARG A 11 -21.85 6.73 -0.16
C ARG A 11 -20.83 7.85 -0.35
N SER A 12 -19.58 7.62 0.05
CA SER A 12 -18.54 8.66 0.12
C SER A 12 -17.71 8.77 -1.16
N VAL A 13 -17.63 7.71 -1.98
CA VAL A 13 -16.75 7.67 -3.15
C VAL A 13 -17.54 7.61 -4.46
N LYS A 14 -16.95 8.17 -5.52
CA LYS A 14 -17.48 8.09 -6.90
C LYS A 14 -16.80 6.93 -7.66
N ALA A 15 -16.74 5.77 -7.03
CA ALA A 15 -16.12 4.57 -7.58
C ALA A 15 -17.02 3.36 -7.35
N GLU A 16 -16.81 2.30 -8.11
CA GLU A 16 -17.48 1.03 -7.85
C GLU A 16 -16.93 0.42 -6.55
N VAL A 17 -17.80 0.16 -5.60
CA VAL A 17 -17.47 -0.49 -4.33
C VAL A 17 -17.96 -1.93 -4.39
N VAL A 18 -17.02 -2.86 -4.30
CA VAL A 18 -17.29 -4.30 -4.27
C VAL A 18 -16.80 -4.84 -2.93
N ALA A 19 -17.65 -5.54 -2.21
CA ALA A 19 -17.33 -5.98 -0.86
C ALA A 19 -17.63 -7.45 -0.63
N SER A 20 -16.90 -8.01 0.32
CA SER A 20 -17.20 -9.24 1.01
C SER A 20 -16.95 -8.99 2.49
N THR A 21 -17.99 -9.10 3.31
CA THR A 21 -17.95 -8.75 4.72
C THR A 21 -17.33 -9.86 5.57
N PHE A 22 -16.86 -9.54 6.77
CA PHE A 22 -16.07 -10.44 7.63
C PHE A 22 -16.84 -11.71 8.07
N ASP A 23 -18.17 -11.68 8.04
CA ASP A 23 -19.06 -12.78 8.36
C ASP A 23 -19.28 -13.78 7.22
N GLU A 24 -18.83 -13.43 6.00
CA GLU A 24 -18.90 -14.32 4.84
C GLU A 24 -17.76 -15.38 4.84
N PRO A 25 -17.97 -16.53 4.20
CA PRO A 25 -16.94 -17.57 4.13
C PRO A 25 -15.74 -17.16 3.28
N ALA A 26 -14.57 -17.73 3.57
CA ALA A 26 -13.30 -17.42 2.89
C ALA A 26 -13.37 -17.60 1.36
N GLU A 27 -14.13 -18.57 0.88
CA GLU A 27 -14.37 -18.82 -0.55
C GLU A 27 -15.03 -17.62 -1.23
N ARG A 28 -15.92 -16.93 -0.51
CA ARG A 28 -16.59 -15.73 -1.00
C ARG A 28 -15.59 -14.59 -1.18
N HIS A 29 -14.72 -14.36 -0.20
CA HIS A 29 -13.67 -13.33 -0.30
C HIS A 29 -12.78 -13.56 -1.52
N VAL A 30 -12.31 -14.80 -1.70
CA VAL A 30 -11.49 -15.19 -2.85
C VAL A 30 -12.23 -15.00 -4.18
N LYS A 31 -13.49 -15.43 -4.25
CA LYS A 31 -14.32 -15.30 -5.47
C LYS A 31 -14.53 -13.83 -5.86
N VAL A 32 -14.88 -12.99 -4.91
CA VAL A 32 -15.11 -11.55 -5.14
C VAL A 32 -13.82 -10.88 -5.62
N ALA A 33 -12.69 -11.12 -4.95
CA ALA A 33 -11.41 -10.54 -5.35
C ALA A 33 -11.00 -10.97 -6.76
N ASN A 34 -11.14 -12.26 -7.10
CA ASN A 34 -10.84 -12.75 -8.45
C ASN A 34 -11.75 -12.14 -9.51
N MET A 35 -13.03 -11.96 -9.22
CA MET A 35 -13.98 -11.31 -10.14
C MET A 35 -13.60 -9.87 -10.43
N VAL A 36 -13.22 -9.11 -9.39
CA VAL A 36 -12.77 -7.71 -9.55
C VAL A 36 -11.50 -7.65 -10.38
N LEU A 37 -10.53 -8.53 -10.12
CA LEU A 37 -9.28 -8.57 -10.88
C LEU A 37 -9.53 -8.88 -12.36
N GLU A 38 -10.36 -9.88 -12.67
CA GLU A 38 -10.65 -10.24 -14.06
C GLU A 38 -11.41 -9.12 -14.78
N LYS A 39 -12.36 -8.46 -14.10
CA LYS A 39 -13.03 -7.26 -14.63
C LYS A 39 -12.01 -6.16 -14.94
N ALA A 40 -11.12 -5.85 -14.00
CA ALA A 40 -10.10 -4.83 -14.17
C ALA A 40 -9.19 -5.13 -15.36
N LYS A 41 -8.73 -6.37 -15.52
CA LYS A 41 -7.94 -6.80 -16.67
C LYS A 41 -8.66 -6.56 -18.00
N ARG A 42 -9.96 -6.90 -18.09
CA ARG A 42 -10.74 -6.64 -19.31
C ARG A 42 -10.86 -5.16 -19.63
N MET A 43 -11.04 -4.31 -18.61
CA MET A 43 -11.06 -2.87 -18.80
C MET A 43 -9.71 -2.35 -19.32
N VAL A 44 -8.60 -2.83 -18.77
CA VAL A 44 -7.25 -2.48 -19.22
C VAL A 44 -7.01 -2.92 -20.68
N GLU A 45 -7.45 -4.11 -21.04
CA GLU A 45 -7.40 -4.62 -22.43
C GLU A 45 -8.20 -3.72 -23.40
N CYS A 46 -9.25 -3.06 -22.91
CA CYS A 46 -10.02 -2.05 -23.67
C CYS A 46 -9.35 -0.65 -23.69
N GLY A 47 -8.15 -0.51 -23.15
CA GLY A 47 -7.39 0.73 -23.15
C GLY A 47 -7.66 1.67 -21.96
N HIS A 48 -8.35 1.21 -20.93
CA HIS A 48 -8.63 2.03 -19.73
C HIS A 48 -7.48 1.96 -18.73
N ASP A 49 -7.26 3.08 -18.03
CA ASP A 49 -6.44 3.13 -16.83
C ASP A 49 -7.29 2.79 -15.62
N VAL A 50 -6.96 1.69 -14.96
CA VAL A 50 -7.75 1.13 -13.85
C VAL A 50 -6.95 1.17 -12.57
N VAL A 51 -7.58 1.62 -11.48
CA VAL A 51 -7.02 1.59 -10.13
C VAL A 51 -7.87 0.69 -9.24
N ILE A 52 -7.24 -0.30 -8.62
CA ILE A 52 -7.84 -1.13 -7.57
C ILE A 52 -7.32 -0.65 -6.22
N LEU A 53 -8.23 -0.24 -5.34
CA LEU A 53 -7.97 -0.02 -3.92
C LEU A 53 -8.44 -1.26 -3.16
N LEU A 54 -7.52 -1.99 -2.53
CA LEU A 54 -7.82 -3.26 -1.85
C LEU A 54 -7.61 -3.12 -0.34
N ASP A 55 -8.67 -3.23 0.41
CA ASP A 55 -8.62 -3.31 1.87
C ASP A 55 -9.11 -4.68 2.34
N SER A 56 -8.22 -5.58 2.71
CA SER A 56 -6.76 -5.53 2.74
C SER A 56 -6.16 -6.77 2.08
N ILE A 57 -4.92 -6.67 1.64
CA ILE A 57 -4.20 -7.83 1.09
C ILE A 57 -3.96 -8.92 2.16
N THR A 58 -3.79 -8.52 3.43
CA THR A 58 -3.63 -9.44 4.56
C THR A 58 -4.85 -10.33 4.73
N ARG A 59 -6.06 -9.75 4.72
CA ARG A 59 -7.31 -10.51 4.83
C ARG A 59 -7.52 -11.42 3.63
N LEU A 60 -7.24 -10.93 2.43
CA LEU A 60 -7.31 -11.74 1.22
C LEU A 60 -6.34 -12.93 1.27
N ALA A 61 -5.10 -12.72 1.72
CA ALA A 61 -4.11 -13.77 1.86
C ALA A 61 -4.53 -14.82 2.91
N ARG A 62 -5.11 -14.40 4.03
CA ARG A 62 -5.69 -15.30 5.03
C ARG A 62 -6.83 -16.15 4.44
N ALA A 63 -7.71 -15.55 3.65
CA ALA A 63 -8.79 -16.27 2.98
C ALA A 63 -8.24 -17.33 2.00
N TYR A 64 -7.22 -16.99 1.22
CA TYR A 64 -6.55 -17.95 0.36
C TYR A 64 -5.88 -19.09 1.16
N ASN A 65 -5.28 -18.78 2.32
CA ASN A 65 -4.69 -19.79 3.19
C ASN A 65 -5.75 -20.78 3.73
N THR A 66 -6.95 -20.30 4.01
CA THR A 66 -8.07 -21.14 4.45
C THR A 66 -8.61 -22.03 3.33
N VAL A 67 -8.73 -21.49 2.12
CA VAL A 67 -9.34 -22.19 0.98
C VAL A 67 -8.36 -23.14 0.28
N GLN A 68 -7.06 -22.88 0.39
CA GLN A 68 -6.05 -23.70 -0.27
C GLN A 68 -5.97 -25.10 0.35
N PRO A 69 -6.01 -26.17 -0.46
CA PRO A 69 -5.72 -27.52 0.03
C PRO A 69 -4.32 -27.58 0.66
N ALA A 70 -4.22 -28.26 1.80
CA ALA A 70 -2.95 -28.38 2.52
C ALA A 70 -1.87 -29.01 1.64
N SER A 71 -0.75 -28.29 1.46
CA SER A 71 0.41 -28.79 0.70
C SER A 71 1.30 -29.75 1.50
N GLY A 72 1.10 -29.81 2.82
CA GLY A 72 1.97 -30.51 3.77
C GLY A 72 3.24 -29.73 4.13
N LYS A 73 3.45 -28.55 3.52
CA LYS A 73 4.56 -27.64 3.84
C LYS A 73 4.01 -26.35 4.39
N VAL A 74 4.21 -26.11 5.68
CA VAL A 74 3.72 -24.91 6.38
C VAL A 74 4.90 -24.01 6.71
N LEU A 75 4.81 -22.76 6.33
CA LEU A 75 5.74 -21.69 6.71
C LEU A 75 5.48 -21.26 8.17
N SER A 76 6.36 -20.45 8.73
CA SER A 76 6.14 -19.86 10.05
C SER A 76 4.80 -19.10 10.09
N GLY A 77 4.14 -19.07 11.24
CA GLY A 77 2.82 -18.43 11.38
C GLY A 77 1.63 -19.21 10.81
N GLY A 78 1.80 -20.47 10.41
CA GLY A 78 0.71 -21.32 9.92
C GLY A 78 0.25 -21.04 8.48
N VAL A 79 1.11 -20.43 7.68
CA VAL A 79 0.84 -20.15 6.26
C VAL A 79 1.26 -21.36 5.41
N ASP A 80 0.34 -21.93 4.62
CA ASP A 80 0.68 -22.95 3.65
C ASP A 80 1.61 -22.37 2.57
N ALA A 81 2.65 -23.13 2.18
CA ALA A 81 3.66 -22.67 1.23
C ALA A 81 3.07 -22.24 -0.13
N ASN A 82 1.93 -22.84 -0.53
CA ASN A 82 1.25 -22.54 -1.80
C ASN A 82 0.15 -21.46 -1.66
N ALA A 83 -0.25 -21.12 -0.42
CA ALA A 83 -1.39 -20.22 -0.18
C ALA A 83 -1.17 -18.81 -0.73
N LEU A 84 0.08 -18.30 -0.67
CA LEU A 84 0.40 -16.94 -1.10
C LEU A 84 0.63 -16.78 -2.59
N HIS A 85 0.70 -17.88 -3.34
CA HIS A 85 0.98 -17.81 -4.78
C HIS A 85 -0.11 -17.04 -5.56
N LYS A 86 -1.39 -17.35 -5.29
CA LYS A 86 -2.52 -16.67 -5.96
C LYS A 86 -2.64 -15.20 -5.58
N PRO A 87 -2.62 -14.81 -4.29
CA PRO A 87 -2.65 -13.40 -3.92
C PRO A 87 -1.41 -12.61 -4.38
N LYS A 88 -0.22 -13.23 -4.46
CA LYS A 88 0.93 -12.59 -5.11
C LYS A 88 0.70 -12.34 -6.59
N ARG A 89 0.09 -13.28 -7.30
CA ARG A 89 -0.30 -13.09 -8.71
C ARG A 89 -1.36 -12.00 -8.87
N PHE A 90 -2.29 -11.90 -7.92
CA PHE A 90 -3.26 -10.81 -7.90
C PHE A 90 -2.52 -9.45 -7.81
N PHE A 91 -1.67 -9.27 -6.81
CA PHE A 91 -0.94 -8.02 -6.61
C PHE A 91 0.07 -7.75 -7.74
N GLY A 92 0.74 -8.78 -8.22
CA GLY A 92 1.67 -8.69 -9.35
C GLY A 92 1.01 -8.52 -10.72
N ALA A 93 -0.33 -8.48 -10.79
CA ALA A 93 -1.05 -8.19 -12.03
C ALA A 93 -1.00 -6.70 -12.43
N ALA A 94 -0.60 -5.81 -11.51
CA ALA A 94 -0.39 -4.40 -11.81
C ALA A 94 0.63 -4.24 -12.93
N ARG A 95 0.22 -3.55 -14.00
CA ARG A 95 0.98 -3.38 -15.25
C ARG A 95 0.67 -2.04 -15.89
N ASN A 96 1.66 -1.50 -16.56
CA ASN A 96 1.48 -0.47 -17.57
C ASN A 96 1.69 -1.12 -18.94
N ILE A 97 0.66 -1.17 -19.78
CA ILE A 97 0.71 -1.84 -21.08
C ILE A 97 1.21 -0.84 -22.10
N GLU A 98 2.24 -1.21 -22.85
CA GLU A 98 2.75 -0.39 -23.93
C GLU A 98 1.67 -0.19 -25.01
N ASN A 99 1.37 1.08 -25.32
CA ASN A 99 0.29 1.49 -26.23
C ASN A 99 -1.12 1.02 -25.82
N GLY A 100 -1.36 0.76 -24.55
CA GLY A 100 -2.62 0.29 -24.00
C GLY A 100 -3.00 0.98 -22.69
N GLY A 101 -3.90 0.37 -21.92
CA GLY A 101 -4.29 0.84 -20.60
C GLY A 101 -3.29 0.43 -19.52
N SER A 102 -3.61 0.79 -18.29
CA SER A 102 -2.79 0.45 -17.11
C SER A 102 -3.62 -0.14 -15.97
N LEU A 103 -3.00 -0.98 -15.15
CA LEU A 103 -3.56 -1.45 -13.89
C LEU A 103 -2.65 -1.05 -12.74
N THR A 104 -3.18 -0.23 -11.85
CA THR A 104 -2.55 0.14 -10.58
C THR A 104 -3.28 -0.55 -9.44
N ILE A 105 -2.55 -1.15 -8.50
CA ILE A 105 -3.13 -1.77 -7.31
C ILE A 105 -2.49 -1.14 -6.08
N LEU A 106 -3.32 -0.51 -5.26
CA LEU A 106 -2.95 0.01 -3.95
C LEU A 106 -3.65 -0.82 -2.88
N ALA A 107 -2.88 -1.57 -2.11
CA ALA A 107 -3.40 -2.47 -1.10
C ALA A 107 -2.95 -2.06 0.30
N THR A 108 -3.87 -2.09 1.27
CA THR A 108 -3.49 -2.00 2.68
C THR A 108 -2.96 -3.35 3.16
N ALA A 109 -1.96 -3.31 4.03
CA ALA A 109 -1.44 -4.48 4.71
C ALA A 109 -1.47 -4.23 6.23
N LEU A 110 -1.90 -5.23 6.98
CA LEU A 110 -1.96 -5.15 8.43
C LEU A 110 -0.59 -5.53 9.01
N THR A 111 -0.03 -4.62 9.80
CA THR A 111 1.19 -4.81 10.58
C THR A 111 0.89 -4.63 12.06
N GLU A 112 1.78 -5.07 12.94
CA GLU A 112 1.65 -4.91 14.40
C GLU A 112 0.35 -5.51 14.99
N THR A 113 -0.16 -6.58 14.37
CA THR A 113 -1.37 -7.28 14.87
C THR A 113 -1.07 -8.29 15.98
N GLY A 114 0.22 -8.56 16.23
CA GLY A 114 0.67 -9.66 17.11
C GLY A 114 0.50 -11.05 16.48
N SER A 115 0.10 -11.14 15.23
CA SER A 115 -0.07 -12.38 14.48
C SER A 115 1.17 -12.69 13.64
N LYS A 116 1.86 -13.81 13.93
CA LYS A 116 2.98 -14.29 13.11
C LYS A 116 2.57 -14.57 11.65
N MET A 117 1.32 -14.93 11.42
CA MET A 117 0.79 -15.10 10.06
C MET A 117 0.83 -13.78 9.29
N ASP A 118 0.41 -12.67 9.90
CA ASP A 118 0.39 -11.37 9.25
C ASP A 118 1.79 -10.86 8.96
N GLU A 119 2.73 -11.09 9.86
CA GLU A 119 4.15 -10.77 9.65
C GLU A 119 4.70 -11.50 8.42
N VAL A 120 4.44 -12.81 8.31
CA VAL A 120 4.86 -13.60 7.14
C VAL A 120 4.20 -13.09 5.87
N ILE A 121 2.90 -12.83 5.91
CA ILE A 121 2.17 -12.30 4.76
C ILE A 121 2.78 -10.96 4.33
N PHE A 122 3.00 -10.03 5.26
CA PHE A 122 3.59 -8.72 4.97
C PHE A 122 4.97 -8.85 4.30
N GLU A 123 5.89 -9.63 4.88
CA GLU A 123 7.23 -9.84 4.33
C GLU A 123 7.20 -10.47 2.93
N GLU A 124 6.29 -11.39 2.69
CA GLU A 124 6.12 -12.05 1.39
C GLU A 124 5.57 -11.09 0.31
N PHE A 125 4.77 -10.10 0.68
CA PHE A 125 4.27 -9.08 -0.25
C PHE A 125 5.22 -7.89 -0.42
N LYS A 126 6.04 -7.58 0.58
CA LYS A 126 7.05 -6.52 0.53
C LYS A 126 7.97 -6.64 -0.69
N GLY A 127 8.32 -7.88 -1.05
CA GLY A 127 9.12 -8.17 -2.26
C GLY A 127 8.37 -7.97 -3.59
N THR A 128 7.05 -7.91 -3.59
CA THR A 128 6.22 -7.84 -4.81
C THR A 128 5.82 -6.40 -5.16
N GLY A 129 5.62 -5.55 -4.15
CA GLY A 129 5.27 -4.14 -4.33
C GLY A 129 6.44 -3.28 -4.81
N ASN A 130 6.13 -2.14 -5.41
CA ASN A 130 7.11 -1.13 -5.83
C ASN A 130 7.05 0.16 -5.00
N MET A 131 6.10 0.27 -4.07
CA MET A 131 5.98 1.38 -3.13
C MET A 131 5.45 0.86 -1.79
N GLU A 132 6.00 1.37 -0.70
CA GLU A 132 5.55 1.13 0.66
C GLU A 132 5.31 2.46 1.35
N LEU A 133 4.06 2.69 1.81
CA LEU A 133 3.70 3.80 2.67
C LEU A 133 3.49 3.25 4.08
N GLN A 134 4.43 3.55 4.97
CA GLN A 134 4.38 3.11 6.36
C GLN A 134 3.58 4.11 7.21
N LEU A 135 2.59 3.62 7.95
CA LEU A 135 1.88 4.41 8.97
C LEU A 135 2.43 4.08 10.36
N ASP A 136 2.40 5.05 11.27
CA ASP A 136 2.87 4.87 12.65
C ASP A 136 1.80 5.31 13.66
N ARG A 137 1.46 4.41 14.60
CA ARG A 137 0.47 4.67 15.65
C ARG A 137 0.89 5.78 16.62
N ARG A 138 2.20 5.99 16.84
CA ARG A 138 2.70 7.03 17.74
C ARG A 138 2.33 8.42 17.23
N LEU A 139 2.38 8.61 15.90
CA LEU A 139 1.91 9.84 15.26
C LEU A 139 0.40 10.01 15.42
N ALA A 140 -0.39 8.97 15.13
CA ALA A 140 -1.84 9.01 15.27
C ALA A 140 -2.28 9.29 16.72
N ASN A 141 -1.63 8.67 17.70
CA ASN A 141 -1.89 8.90 19.12
C ASN A 141 -1.62 10.35 19.55
N LYS A 142 -0.64 11.01 18.93
CA LYS A 142 -0.35 12.43 19.12
C LYS A 142 -1.21 13.35 18.24
N ARG A 143 -2.14 12.79 17.45
CA ARG A 143 -2.96 13.53 16.47
C ARG A 143 -2.15 14.29 15.43
N ILE A 144 -0.99 13.77 15.06
CA ILE A 144 -0.18 14.24 13.95
C ILE A 144 -0.63 13.50 12.70
N PHE A 145 -1.26 14.20 11.75
CA PHE A 145 -1.79 13.63 10.51
C PHE A 145 -1.27 14.37 9.28
N PRO A 146 -0.98 13.64 8.18
CA PRO A 146 -1.07 12.19 8.02
C PRO A 146 -0.06 11.46 8.91
N ALA A 147 -0.49 10.34 9.52
CA ALA A 147 0.34 9.56 10.45
C ALA A 147 1.35 8.65 9.69
N VAL A 148 2.12 9.26 8.80
CA VAL A 148 3.07 8.58 7.91
C VAL A 148 4.47 8.59 8.51
N ASP A 149 5.10 7.43 8.61
CA ASP A 149 6.53 7.35 8.89
C ASP A 149 7.31 7.60 7.59
N VAL A 150 7.76 8.82 7.43
CA VAL A 150 8.47 9.27 6.24
C VAL A 150 9.88 8.72 6.12
N THR A 151 10.41 8.15 7.20
CA THR A 151 11.76 7.53 7.21
C THR A 151 11.71 6.11 6.68
N LEU A 152 10.65 5.37 6.98
CA LEU A 152 10.44 3.99 6.54
C LEU A 152 9.71 3.87 5.20
N ALA A 153 8.85 4.85 4.86
CA ALA A 153 8.17 4.85 3.57
C ALA A 153 9.17 4.95 2.41
N SER A 154 8.98 4.15 1.37
CA SER A 154 9.90 4.09 0.24
C SER A 154 9.22 3.76 -1.08
N THR A 155 9.85 4.17 -2.18
CA THR A 155 9.45 3.84 -3.55
C THR A 155 10.67 3.25 -4.27
N ARG A 156 10.49 2.10 -4.92
CA ARG A 156 11.53 1.52 -5.77
C ARG A 156 11.65 2.33 -7.06
N ARG A 157 12.87 2.51 -7.54
CA ARG A 157 13.15 3.22 -8.77
C ARG A 157 12.49 4.60 -8.84
N ASP A 158 12.56 5.35 -7.72
CA ASP A 158 12.12 6.75 -7.65
C ASP A 158 12.90 7.66 -8.62
N ASP A 159 14.10 7.23 -9.04
CA ASP A 159 14.89 7.83 -10.10
C ASP A 159 14.13 7.96 -11.44
N LEU A 160 13.13 7.09 -11.69
CA LEU A 160 12.28 7.16 -12.87
C LEU A 160 11.15 8.19 -12.77
N LEU A 161 10.86 8.66 -11.55
CA LEU A 161 9.75 9.58 -11.27
C LEU A 161 10.18 11.05 -11.22
N TYR A 162 11.47 11.31 -11.01
CA TYR A 162 12.00 12.65 -10.78
C TYR A 162 13.13 13.00 -11.75
N SER A 163 13.30 14.29 -12.01
CA SER A 163 14.52 14.77 -12.62
C SER A 163 15.73 14.53 -11.69
N PRO A 164 16.95 14.38 -12.22
CA PRO A 164 18.15 14.16 -11.41
C PRO A 164 18.35 15.22 -10.31
N ALA A 165 18.01 16.47 -10.58
CA ALA A 165 18.11 17.55 -9.60
C ALA A 165 17.12 17.39 -8.43
N ILE A 166 15.87 17.01 -8.73
CA ILE A 166 14.84 16.76 -7.69
C ILE A 166 15.20 15.50 -6.91
N ALA A 167 15.61 14.42 -7.58
CA ALA A 167 16.02 13.17 -6.95
C ALA A 167 17.16 13.39 -5.93
N ASN A 168 18.17 14.19 -6.29
CA ASN A 168 19.26 14.54 -5.39
C ASN A 168 18.77 15.30 -4.15
N ARG A 169 17.87 16.26 -4.31
CA ARG A 169 17.30 17.03 -3.19
C ARG A 169 16.48 16.14 -2.25
N ILE A 170 15.66 15.26 -2.82
CA ILE A 170 14.91 14.27 -2.03
C ILE A 170 15.87 13.35 -1.26
N TRP A 171 16.96 12.91 -1.88
CA TRP A 171 17.97 12.09 -1.21
C TRP A 171 18.62 12.82 -0.04
N VAL A 172 19.02 14.10 -0.21
CA VAL A 172 19.58 14.94 0.87
C VAL A 172 18.58 15.08 2.01
N MET A 173 17.32 15.39 1.70
CA MET A 173 16.25 15.50 2.69
C MET A 173 16.06 14.19 3.46
N ARG A 174 15.99 13.04 2.76
CA ARG A 174 15.87 11.73 3.41
C ARG A 174 17.04 11.40 4.32
N LYS A 175 18.26 11.74 3.89
CA LYS A 175 19.46 11.55 4.71
C LYS A 175 19.38 12.38 6.00
N PHE A 176 18.92 13.60 5.91
CA PHE A 176 18.72 14.48 7.08
C PHE A 176 17.64 13.92 8.03
N LEU A 177 16.52 13.44 7.50
CA LEU A 177 15.42 12.88 8.30
C LEU A 177 15.77 11.53 8.93
N ALA A 178 16.73 10.78 8.39
CA ALA A 178 17.09 9.44 8.85
C ALA A 178 17.64 9.39 10.29
N ASP A 179 18.22 10.50 10.75
CA ASP A 179 18.75 10.62 12.12
C ASP A 179 17.70 11.07 13.15
N MET A 180 16.45 11.33 12.70
CA MET A 180 15.35 11.79 13.52
C MET A 180 14.39 10.64 13.89
N THR A 181 13.66 10.82 14.99
CA THR A 181 12.50 9.97 15.26
C THR A 181 11.38 10.25 14.24
N CYS A 182 10.48 9.28 14.00
CA CYS A 182 9.36 9.46 13.06
C CYS A 182 8.49 10.68 13.41
N ILE A 183 8.39 11.03 14.71
CA ILE A 183 7.62 12.19 15.19
C ILE A 183 8.32 13.48 14.80
N GLU A 184 9.58 13.64 15.16
CA GLU A 184 10.39 14.81 14.82
C GLU A 184 10.45 15.04 13.31
N ALA A 185 10.69 13.99 12.54
CA ALA A 185 10.73 14.06 11.08
C ALA A 185 9.39 14.54 10.49
N MET A 186 8.26 14.05 11.01
CA MET A 186 6.94 14.44 10.51
C MET A 186 6.56 15.86 10.94
N GLU A 187 6.84 16.25 12.18
CA GLU A 187 6.62 17.62 12.66
C GLU A 187 7.44 18.62 11.86
N LEU A 188 8.72 18.33 11.61
CA LEU A 188 9.59 19.16 10.78
C LEU A 188 9.03 19.32 9.36
N LEU A 189 8.65 18.22 8.72
CA LEU A 189 8.10 18.27 7.37
C LEU A 189 6.79 19.08 7.32
N GLN A 190 5.91 18.91 8.31
CA GLN A 190 4.68 19.69 8.38
C GLN A 190 4.96 21.18 8.53
N ASP A 191 5.92 21.56 9.37
CA ASP A 191 6.30 22.97 9.55
C ASP A 191 6.86 23.56 8.26
N ARG A 192 7.76 22.85 7.61
CA ARG A 192 8.34 23.26 6.32
C ARG A 192 7.26 23.34 5.21
N MET A 193 6.33 22.38 5.15
CA MET A 193 5.23 22.41 4.20
C MET A 193 4.28 23.59 4.44
N ARG A 194 3.99 23.93 5.70
CA ARG A 194 3.19 25.13 6.02
C ARG A 194 3.88 26.40 5.57
N ARG A 195 5.20 26.48 5.73
CA ARG A 195 6.00 27.64 5.35
C ARG A 195 6.09 27.83 3.84
N TRP A 196 6.33 26.76 3.09
CA TRP A 196 6.57 26.80 1.64
C TRP A 196 5.35 26.50 0.80
N GLY A 197 4.32 25.87 1.34
CA GLY A 197 3.03 25.62 0.72
C GLY A 197 2.98 24.48 -0.29
N THR A 198 4.06 24.19 -0.99
CA THR A 198 4.12 23.10 -2.00
C THR A 198 5.41 22.30 -1.88
N ASN A 199 5.40 21.05 -2.37
CA ASN A 199 6.59 20.21 -2.41
C ASN A 199 7.71 20.83 -3.26
N ASP A 200 7.37 21.42 -4.40
CA ASP A 200 8.36 22.05 -5.29
C ASP A 200 9.02 23.24 -4.60
N ALA A 201 8.25 24.11 -3.95
CA ALA A 201 8.77 25.23 -3.21
C ALA A 201 9.65 24.79 -2.01
N LEU A 202 9.25 23.74 -1.30
CA LEU A 202 10.04 23.14 -0.23
C LEU A 202 11.40 22.67 -0.77
N LEU A 203 11.38 21.82 -1.81
CA LEU A 203 12.60 21.26 -2.39
C LEU A 203 13.53 22.33 -2.99
N GLN A 204 12.97 23.42 -3.58
CA GLN A 204 13.77 24.50 -4.16
C GLN A 204 14.44 25.37 -3.11
N ASN A 205 13.86 25.48 -1.91
CA ASN A 205 14.35 26.36 -0.86
C ASN A 205 15.04 25.64 0.30
N MET A 206 15.32 24.36 0.17
CA MET A 206 15.99 23.56 1.21
C MET A 206 17.31 24.19 1.69
N ASP A 207 18.07 24.78 0.77
CA ASP A 207 19.38 25.40 1.08
C ASP A 207 19.28 26.73 1.83
N LYS A 208 18.08 27.34 1.90
CA LYS A 208 17.85 28.63 2.58
C LYS A 208 17.41 28.47 4.03
N ASP A 209 17.02 27.30 4.39
CA ASP A 209 16.70 26.93 5.75
C ASP A 209 17.89 26.12 6.26
N ASP A 210 18.63 26.63 7.26
CA ASP A 210 19.67 25.86 7.94
C ASP A 210 19.11 24.50 8.39
N MET A 211 19.33 23.47 7.58
CA MET A 211 19.05 22.08 7.92
C MET A 211 20.26 21.49 8.60
#